data_634ef688fae2b1074759bf394815aafa
#
_entry.id   634ef688fae2b1074759bf394815aafa
#
_cell.length_a   1.000
_cell.length_b   1.000
_cell.length_c   1.000
_cell.angle_alpha   90.00
_cell.angle_beta   90.00
_cell.angle_gamma   90.00
#
_symmetry.space_group_name_H-M   'P 1'
#
loop_
_entity.id
_entity.type
_entity.pdbx_description
1 polymer ?
#
loop_
_entity_poly.entity_id
_entity_poly.type
_entity_poly.pdbx_seq_one_letter_code
_entity_poly.pdbx_strand_id
1 'polypeptide(L)'
;MLRPPGKARPMKAVISVIGKDTVGIIAKVSAECARCGVNILDISQTVLQDYFTMIMITDIDGITVPFPDFVDAMTRIGSANNLKILTMHEDIFNTTHKI
;
A
#
# COMPACT_ATOMS: atom_id res chain seq x y z
N MET A 1 -21.10 -2.33 2.33
CA MET A 1 -21.68 -1.27 1.49
C MET A 1 -21.58 -1.63 0.02
N LEU A 2 -22.64 -1.42 -0.70
CA LEU A 2 -22.66 -1.73 -2.12
C LEU A 2 -21.95 -0.65 -2.92
N ARG A 3 -21.27 -1.07 -3.98
CA ARG A 3 -20.63 -0.13 -4.89
C ARG A 3 -21.67 0.54 -5.76
N PRO A 4 -21.43 1.78 -6.18
CA PRO A 4 -22.32 2.44 -7.13
C PRO A 4 -22.41 1.63 -8.43
N PRO A 5 -23.58 1.59 -9.05
CA PRO A 5 -23.70 0.98 -10.38
C PRO A 5 -22.76 1.67 -11.37
N GLY A 6 -22.22 0.90 -12.28
CA GLY A 6 -21.32 1.43 -13.31
C GLY A 6 -19.85 1.29 -12.97
N LYS A 7 -19.52 0.98 -11.72
CA LYS A 7 -18.14 0.76 -11.35
C LYS A 7 -17.83 -0.72 -11.44
N ALA A 8 -17.15 -1.12 -12.48
CA ALA A 8 -16.89 -2.53 -12.75
C ALA A 8 -15.97 -3.17 -11.71
N ARG A 9 -15.03 -2.39 -11.16
CA ARG A 9 -14.08 -2.89 -10.17
C ARG A 9 -13.51 -1.72 -9.37
N PRO A 10 -12.97 -1.98 -8.17
CA PRO A 10 -12.45 -0.90 -7.34
C PRO A 10 -11.19 -0.27 -7.93
N MET A 11 -10.97 0.99 -7.58
CA MET A 11 -9.67 1.60 -7.79
C MET A 11 -8.72 1.02 -6.76
N LYS A 12 -7.55 0.60 -7.21
CA LYS A 12 -6.59 -0.06 -6.34
C LYS A 12 -5.27 0.67 -6.34
N ALA A 13 -4.56 0.54 -5.23
CA ALA A 13 -3.19 0.98 -5.10
C ALA A 13 -2.36 -0.17 -4.55
N VAL A 14 -1.10 -0.21 -4.96
CA VAL A 14 -0.14 -1.22 -4.52
C VAL A 14 0.88 -0.55 -3.62
N ILE A 15 1.10 -1.12 -2.44
CA ILE A 15 2.09 -0.63 -1.50
C ILE A 15 3.18 -1.68 -1.39
N SER A 16 4.42 -1.33 -1.74
CA SER A 16 5.58 -2.21 -1.64
C SER A 16 6.45 -1.74 -0.49
N VAL A 17 6.84 -2.65 0.39
CA VAL A 17 7.71 -2.36 1.53
C VAL A 17 8.92 -3.26 1.46
N ILE A 18 10.12 -2.67 1.50
CA ILE A 18 11.38 -3.42 1.46
C ILE A 18 12.27 -2.89 2.56
N GLY A 19 12.86 -3.79 3.34
CA GLY A 19 13.80 -3.41 4.38
C GLY A 19 14.27 -4.60 5.19
N LYS A 20 15.13 -4.33 6.16
CA LYS A 20 15.71 -5.38 7.00
C LYS A 20 14.98 -5.54 8.33
N ASP A 21 14.60 -4.42 8.94
CA ASP A 21 13.92 -4.44 10.23
C ASP A 21 12.47 -4.04 10.02
N THR A 22 11.57 -4.99 10.18
CA THR A 22 10.16 -4.77 9.87
C THR A 22 9.27 -4.96 11.09
N VAL A 23 9.86 -4.98 12.28
CA VAL A 23 9.05 -5.13 13.51
C VAL A 23 8.04 -3.98 13.59
N GLY A 24 6.77 -4.36 13.70
CA GLY A 24 5.69 -3.39 13.84
C GLY A 24 5.29 -2.67 12.56
N ILE A 25 5.95 -2.93 11.42
CA ILE A 25 5.66 -2.18 10.20
C ILE A 25 4.24 -2.46 9.68
N ILE A 26 3.80 -3.71 9.77
CA ILE A 26 2.44 -4.05 9.30
C ILE A 26 1.41 -3.25 10.10
N ALA A 27 1.60 -3.15 11.42
CA ALA A 27 0.69 -2.40 12.28
C ALA A 27 0.67 -0.91 11.89
N LYS A 28 1.85 -0.33 11.64
CA LYS A 28 1.94 1.10 11.29
C LYS A 28 1.30 1.39 9.94
N VAL A 29 1.58 0.56 8.95
CA VAL A 29 1.02 0.75 7.61
C VAL A 29 -0.48 0.51 7.64
N SER A 30 -0.94 -0.53 8.34
CA SER A 30 -2.37 -0.83 8.45
C SER A 30 -3.13 0.27 9.18
N ALA A 31 -2.54 0.83 10.22
CA ALA A 31 -3.17 1.94 10.96
C ALA A 31 -3.32 3.16 10.06
N GLU A 32 -2.32 3.47 9.25
CA GLU A 32 -2.40 4.61 8.33
C GLU A 32 -3.45 4.36 7.25
N CYS A 33 -3.52 3.14 6.73
CA CYS A 33 -4.56 2.78 5.77
C CYS A 33 -5.95 2.99 6.38
N ALA A 34 -6.15 2.50 7.61
CA ALA A 34 -7.44 2.66 8.29
C ALA A 34 -7.78 4.14 8.50
N ARG A 35 -6.80 4.93 8.90
CA ARG A 35 -7.01 6.37 9.13
C ARG A 35 -7.44 7.08 7.86
N CYS A 36 -6.93 6.66 6.71
CA CYS A 36 -7.20 7.30 5.44
C CYS A 36 -8.37 6.67 4.67
N GLY A 37 -9.07 5.70 5.26
CA GLY A 37 -10.18 5.05 4.58
C GLY A 37 -9.75 4.10 3.47
N VAL A 38 -8.52 3.60 3.53
CA VAL A 38 -7.97 2.67 2.55
C VAL A 38 -8.16 1.26 3.08
N ASN A 39 -8.77 0.40 2.27
CA ASN A 39 -9.06 -0.98 2.65
C ASN A 39 -8.00 -1.92 2.10
N ILE A 40 -7.40 -2.73 2.97
CA ILE A 40 -6.39 -3.71 2.57
C ILE A 40 -7.10 -4.95 2.06
N LEU A 41 -6.83 -5.33 0.82
CA LEU A 41 -7.46 -6.48 0.18
C LEU A 41 -6.60 -7.73 0.29
N ASP A 42 -5.27 -7.57 0.20
CA ASP A 42 -4.37 -8.70 0.19
C ASP A 42 -2.98 -8.27 0.62
N ILE A 43 -2.23 -9.18 1.23
CA ILE A 43 -0.86 -8.94 1.66
C ILE A 43 -0.04 -10.17 1.32
N SER A 44 1.09 -9.97 0.66
CA SER A 44 2.06 -11.04 0.39
C SER A 44 3.40 -10.62 1.00
N GLN A 45 4.04 -11.55 1.70
CA GLN A 45 5.31 -11.31 2.36
C GLN A 45 6.34 -12.34 1.91
N THR A 46 7.57 -11.90 1.71
CA THR A 46 8.67 -12.77 1.35
C THR A 46 9.93 -12.31 2.06
N VAL A 47 10.70 -13.26 2.58
CA VAL A 47 12.01 -12.96 3.15
C VAL A 47 13.05 -13.52 2.20
N LEU A 48 13.95 -12.67 1.75
CA LEU A 48 15.04 -13.05 0.87
C LEU A 48 16.34 -12.63 1.53
N GLN A 49 17.10 -13.59 2.03
CA GLN A 49 18.28 -13.36 2.84
C GLN A 49 17.95 -12.45 4.03
N ASP A 50 18.55 -11.28 4.13
CA ASP A 50 18.29 -10.35 5.23
C ASP A 50 17.13 -9.40 4.94
N TYR A 51 16.58 -9.46 3.73
CA TYR A 51 15.58 -8.49 3.33
C TYR A 51 14.17 -9.05 3.46
N PHE A 52 13.30 -8.23 4.02
CA PHE A 52 11.88 -8.48 4.04
C PHE A 52 11.23 -7.68 2.92
N THR A 53 10.35 -8.31 2.19
CA THR A 53 9.57 -7.67 1.12
C THR A 53 8.10 -7.94 1.37
N MET A 54 7.30 -6.88 1.34
CA MET A 54 5.86 -7.00 1.51
C MET A 54 5.17 -6.23 0.40
N ILE A 55 4.15 -6.84 -0.19
CA ILE A 55 3.31 -6.18 -1.19
C ILE A 55 1.88 -6.23 -0.70
N MET A 56 1.24 -5.07 -0.65
CA MET A 56 -0.16 -4.95 -0.22
C MET A 56 -0.98 -4.43 -1.37
N ILE A 57 -2.09 -5.09 -1.64
CA ILE A 57 -3.08 -4.62 -2.60
C ILE A 57 -4.19 -3.96 -1.79
N THR A 58 -4.51 -2.72 -2.14
CA THR A 58 -5.49 -1.94 -1.39
C THR A 58 -6.58 -1.39 -2.30
N ASP A 59 -7.76 -1.20 -1.72
CA ASP A 59 -8.89 -0.54 -2.36
C ASP A 59 -8.94 0.89 -1.85
N ILE A 60 -8.79 1.85 -2.75
CA ILE A 60 -8.76 3.27 -2.41
C ILE A 60 -10.03 4.01 -2.80
N ASP A 61 -11.11 3.30 -3.13
CA ASP A 61 -12.37 3.95 -3.45
C ASP A 61 -12.91 4.80 -2.31
N GLY A 62 -12.68 4.38 -1.07
CA GLY A 62 -13.15 5.10 0.10
C GLY A 62 -12.13 6.04 0.72
N ILE A 63 -11.04 6.34 0.02
CA ILE A 63 -9.98 7.18 0.57
C ILE A 63 -10.53 8.56 0.97
N THR A 64 -10.13 9.03 2.15
CA THR A 64 -10.66 10.26 2.74
C THR A 64 -9.70 11.44 2.60
N VAL A 65 -8.54 11.22 2.03
CA VAL A 65 -7.54 12.27 1.79
C VAL A 65 -7.12 12.20 0.33
N PRO A 66 -6.54 13.27 -0.24
CA PRO A 66 -5.98 13.17 -1.58
C PRO A 66 -4.94 12.06 -1.67
N PHE A 67 -4.95 11.32 -2.76
CA PHE A 67 -4.03 10.19 -2.92
C PHE A 67 -2.55 10.59 -2.72
N PRO A 68 -2.08 11.72 -3.26
CA PRO A 68 -0.68 12.13 -3.00
C PRO A 68 -0.36 12.30 -1.52
N ASP A 69 -1.31 12.73 -0.71
CA ASP A 69 -1.10 12.86 0.73
C ASP A 69 -0.92 11.49 1.38
N PHE A 70 -1.68 10.50 0.92
CA PHE A 70 -1.53 9.13 1.38
C PHE A 70 -0.17 8.57 0.99
N VAL A 71 0.26 8.81 -0.26
CA VAL A 71 1.59 8.40 -0.73
C VAL A 71 2.69 9.00 0.16
N ASP A 72 2.58 10.29 0.46
CA ASP A 72 3.55 10.98 1.30
C ASP A 72 3.58 10.40 2.72
N ALA A 73 2.43 10.09 3.27
CA ALA A 73 2.34 9.49 4.61
C ALA A 73 3.06 8.13 4.64
N MET A 74 2.84 7.31 3.63
CA MET A 74 3.51 6.01 3.52
C MET A 74 5.02 6.18 3.39
N THR A 75 5.46 7.12 2.57
CA THR A 75 6.88 7.40 2.39
C THR A 75 7.53 7.83 3.71
N ARG A 76 6.82 8.66 4.50
CA ARG A 76 7.33 9.10 5.80
C ARG A 76 7.45 7.93 6.79
N ILE A 77 6.49 7.00 6.78
CA ILE A 77 6.59 5.81 7.61
C ILE A 77 7.84 5.01 7.24
N GLY A 78 8.09 4.86 5.95
CA GLY A 78 9.29 4.17 5.49
C GLY A 78 10.57 4.84 5.98
N SER A 79 10.67 6.15 5.78
CA SER A 79 11.85 6.90 6.18
C SER A 79 12.09 6.83 7.68
N ALA A 80 11.03 6.90 8.48
CA ALA A 80 11.14 6.86 9.93
C ALA A 80 11.57 5.49 10.45
N ASN A 81 11.43 4.44 9.65
CA ASN A 81 11.71 3.06 10.06
C ASN A 81 12.81 2.40 9.24
N ASN A 82 13.57 3.18 8.48
CA ASN A 82 14.64 2.69 7.61
C ASN A 82 14.16 1.65 6.60
N LEU A 83 13.00 1.91 6.03
CA LEU A 83 12.39 1.05 5.03
C LEU A 83 12.12 1.84 3.78
N LYS A 84 12.12 1.15 2.65
CA LYS A 84 11.67 1.73 1.38
C LYS A 84 10.21 1.37 1.19
N ILE A 85 9.35 2.35 1.17
CA ILE A 85 7.92 2.14 0.90
C ILE A 85 7.56 2.88 -0.38
N LEU A 86 7.03 2.15 -1.35
CA LEU A 86 6.54 2.71 -2.60
C LEU A 86 5.04 2.48 -2.65
N THR A 87 4.29 3.55 -2.88
CA THR A 87 2.84 3.49 -2.99
C THR A 87 2.47 4.00 -4.36
N MET A 88 1.79 3.19 -5.15
CA MET A 88 1.45 3.59 -6.51
C MET A 88 0.08 3.06 -6.90
N HIS A 89 -0.55 3.77 -7.80
CA HIS A 89 -1.81 3.33 -8.38
C HIS A 89 -1.60 2.02 -9.13
N GLU A 90 -2.59 1.15 -9.12
CA GLU A 90 -2.51 -0.15 -9.76
C GLU A 90 -2.11 -0.05 -11.24
N ASP A 91 -2.63 0.94 -11.94
CA ASP A 91 -2.33 1.11 -13.35
C ASP A 91 -0.84 1.34 -13.59
N ILE A 92 -0.21 2.13 -12.72
CA ILE A 92 1.23 2.39 -12.83
C ILE A 92 2.01 1.13 -12.49
N PHE A 93 1.60 0.42 -11.44
CA PHE A 93 2.25 -0.82 -11.04
C PHE A 93 2.21 -1.83 -12.20
N ASN A 94 1.06 -1.99 -12.81
CA ASN A 94 0.90 -2.94 -13.93
C ASN A 94 1.77 -2.54 -15.12
N THR A 95 1.92 -1.25 -15.37
CA THR A 95 2.76 -0.76 -16.46
C THR A 95 4.22 -1.14 -16.25
N THR A 96 4.71 -1.00 -15.01
CA THR A 96 6.12 -1.25 -14.70
C THR A 96 6.43 -2.73 -14.49
N HIS A 97 5.44 -3.54 -14.18
CA HIS A 97 5.62 -4.97 -13.89
C HIS A 97 4.93 -5.86 -14.91
N LYS A 98 4.66 -5.33 -16.07
CA LYS A 98 3.99 -6.08 -17.12
C LYS A 98 4.94 -7.15 -17.67
N ILE A 99 4.41 -8.32 -17.84
CA ILE A 99 5.13 -9.46 -18.40
C ILE A 99 4.79 -9.61 -19.87
#